data_722764aa0a9227fa6b8ea39d5a9b3831
#
_entry.id   722764aa0a9227fa6b8ea39d5a9b3831
#
_cell.length_a   1.000
_cell.length_b   1.000
_cell.length_c   1.000
_cell.angle_alpha   90.00
_cell.angle_beta   90.00
_cell.angle_gamma   90.00
#
_symmetry.space_group_name_H-M   'P 1'
#
loop_
_entity.id
_entity.type
_entity.pdbx_description
1 polymer ?
#
loop_
_entity_poly.entity_id
_entity_poly.type
_entity_poly.pdbx_seq_one_letter_code
_entity_poly.pdbx_strand_id
1 'polypeptide(L)'
;MYRVLPRAVLAFAAAAFSACAGTGALAGAKDENAAEWIAPKWFNDWHDGLANKGLNFGAVWIGDNIGNVSGGTSRGAIHFGRFDLSVDADLEKLVGWTGLKFYANTYHLYGRGLSRNYIHNLATISEIEALPESRLYNAWFEQSFFNNRLSIKVGQQPADVEFFDSETDDLFINGTFGWPAIKATNLPAGGPAPPIAVPGIRVKAQLTDKITAFGAVFNGNAARPGDGDPQLRDNHGLAFRVNDPPWVIGQLRFDYDINVGGRPLAGNFTPGGWRHYGDFDSQRFTAQGFSIADPNGTGIPAKLRGNFGIFAVVEQVLYRPPSVKENSTSASLPGVTAFGRIAYSPPDRNLIDLYLDGGIGFVGFVPGRPLDRFGAAIAYMRISNTARNLDIDTQLFNGLPSPVRSNETLIELIYEAHVKPGWLLAPYFQYVFRPSGGIPNPNDPNGVARIGDAAVFGLTTTVRY
;
A
#
# COMPACT_ATOMS: atom_id res chain seq x y z
N MET A 1 -15.38 35.00 -10.45
CA MET A 1 -15.72 35.67 -9.18
C MET A 1 -15.14 34.81 -8.06
N TYR A 2 -13.88 35.00 -7.72
CA TYR A 2 -13.18 34.23 -6.68
C TYR A 2 -13.52 34.85 -5.33
N ARG A 3 -14.25 34.11 -4.48
CA ARG A 3 -14.41 34.49 -3.06
C ARG A 3 -13.14 34.12 -2.31
N VAL A 4 -12.47 35.12 -1.80
CA VAL A 4 -11.35 35.03 -0.88
C VAL A 4 -11.87 34.43 0.43
N LEU A 5 -11.37 33.25 0.80
CA LEU A 5 -11.60 32.67 2.15
C LEU A 5 -10.97 33.58 3.22
N PRO A 6 -11.63 33.83 4.35
CA PRO A 6 -11.15 34.72 5.37
C PRO A 6 -9.85 34.21 6.02
N ARG A 7 -8.93 35.11 6.29
CA ARG A 7 -7.62 34.85 6.94
C ARG A 7 -7.67 34.02 8.25
N ALA A 8 -8.84 33.92 8.88
CA ALA A 8 -9.06 33.11 10.08
C ALA A 8 -8.96 31.59 9.83
N VAL A 9 -9.30 31.10 8.61
CA VAL A 9 -9.21 29.68 8.25
C VAL A 9 -7.75 29.24 8.06
N LEU A 10 -6.91 30.15 7.53
CA LEU A 10 -5.48 29.90 7.39
C LEU A 10 -4.73 29.88 8.75
N ALA A 11 -5.18 30.69 9.72
CA ALA A 11 -4.61 30.68 11.07
C ALA A 11 -5.00 29.43 11.86
N PHE A 12 -6.21 28.86 11.62
CA PHE A 12 -6.65 27.61 12.23
C PHE A 12 -5.94 26.40 11.62
N ALA A 13 -5.68 26.41 10.31
CA ALA A 13 -4.86 25.39 9.64
C ALA A 13 -3.40 25.42 10.12
N ALA A 14 -2.82 26.62 10.34
CA ALA A 14 -1.46 26.75 10.86
C ALA A 14 -1.34 26.34 12.34
N ALA A 15 -2.40 26.52 13.16
CA ALA A 15 -2.43 26.05 14.54
C ALA A 15 -2.70 24.55 14.67
N ALA A 16 -3.42 23.95 13.70
CA ALA A 16 -3.63 22.50 13.63
C ALA A 16 -2.40 21.72 13.14
N PHE A 17 -1.42 22.39 12.52
CA PHE A 17 -0.15 21.79 12.05
C PHE A 17 0.77 21.35 13.20
N SER A 18 0.37 21.56 14.43
CA SER A 18 1.22 21.45 15.60
C SER A 18 0.88 20.33 16.57
N ALA A 19 0.10 19.32 16.17
CA ALA A 19 -0.23 18.25 17.10
C ALA A 19 -0.31 16.90 16.40
N CYS A 20 0.70 16.00 16.57
CA CYS A 20 0.29 14.59 16.49
C CYS A 20 1.38 13.62 16.01
N ALA A 21 1.71 12.64 16.79
CA ALA A 21 2.40 11.41 16.38
C ALA A 21 1.46 10.22 16.62
N GLY A 22 1.02 9.57 15.57
CA GLY A 22 0.22 8.35 15.64
C GLY A 22 1.02 7.15 15.16
N THR A 23 0.97 6.07 15.91
CA THR A 23 1.66 4.82 15.66
C THR A 23 0.85 3.93 14.72
N GLY A 24 1.21 3.95 13.46
CA GLY A 24 0.90 2.89 12.52
C GLY A 24 2.14 2.66 11.69
N ALA A 25 2.81 1.55 11.87
CA ALA A 25 3.88 0.98 11.06
C ALA A 25 5.16 1.80 10.81
N LEU A 26 5.43 2.90 11.53
CA LEU A 26 6.73 3.57 11.55
C LEU A 26 7.11 3.91 13.00
N ALA A 27 7.28 2.88 13.84
CA ALA A 27 7.93 3.01 15.14
C ALA A 27 9.47 3.15 14.94
N GLY A 28 9.89 4.20 14.24
CA GLY A 28 11.22 4.76 14.38
C GLY A 28 11.31 5.45 15.74
N ALA A 29 12.46 5.36 16.39
CA ALA A 29 12.74 5.94 17.70
C ALA A 29 12.05 7.29 17.88
N LYS A 30 11.40 7.49 19.03
CA LYS A 30 10.87 8.79 19.47
C LYS A 30 11.98 9.82 19.31
N ASP A 31 11.82 10.67 18.31
CA ASP A 31 12.71 11.80 18.14
C ASP A 31 12.18 12.89 19.07
N GLU A 32 12.75 12.97 20.28
CA GLU A 32 12.30 13.88 21.36
C GLU A 32 12.24 15.36 20.95
N ASN A 33 12.80 15.71 19.79
CA ASN A 33 12.87 17.08 19.27
C ASN A 33 12.05 17.31 17.97
N ALA A 34 11.26 16.35 17.52
CA ALA A 34 10.50 16.47 16.27
C ALA A 34 9.51 17.64 16.28
N ALA A 35 8.89 17.85 17.43
CA ALA A 35 7.81 18.82 17.57
C ALA A 35 8.28 20.30 17.66
N GLU A 36 9.50 20.59 18.10
CA GLU A 36 9.92 21.97 18.44
C GLU A 36 10.00 22.91 17.23
N TRP A 37 10.34 22.43 16.04
CA TRP A 37 10.41 23.28 14.83
C TRP A 37 9.09 23.35 14.07
N ILE A 38 8.15 22.42 14.34
CA ILE A 38 6.83 22.37 13.69
C ILE A 38 5.83 23.17 14.52
N ALA A 39 5.93 23.09 15.86
CA ALA A 39 4.94 23.61 16.76
C ALA A 39 5.53 24.45 17.90
N PRO A 40 4.80 25.49 18.36
CA PRO A 40 5.22 26.23 19.54
C PRO A 40 5.12 25.34 20.80
N LYS A 41 6.02 25.60 21.75
CA LYS A 41 6.17 24.82 22.98
C LYS A 41 4.84 24.62 23.74
N TRP A 42 4.02 25.67 23.88
CA TRP A 42 2.74 25.57 24.60
C TRP A 42 1.79 24.53 24.00
N PHE A 43 1.89 24.34 22.68
CA PHE A 43 1.07 23.38 21.98
C PHE A 43 1.61 21.94 22.19
N ASN A 44 2.94 21.77 22.14
CA ASN A 44 3.58 20.48 22.45
C ASN A 44 3.28 20.05 23.89
N ASP A 45 3.39 20.99 24.86
CA ASP A 45 3.07 20.73 26.26
C ASP A 45 1.59 20.31 26.45
N TRP A 46 0.67 20.93 25.70
CA TRP A 46 -0.74 20.57 25.70
C TRP A 46 -0.98 19.17 25.09
N HIS A 47 -0.37 18.89 23.94
CA HIS A 47 -0.43 17.60 23.27
C HIS A 47 0.10 16.47 24.16
N ASP A 48 1.29 16.65 24.73
CA ASP A 48 1.89 15.69 25.66
C ASP A 48 1.00 15.47 26.90
N GLY A 49 0.36 16.53 27.37
CA GLY A 49 -0.62 16.45 28.45
C GLY A 49 -1.83 15.57 28.13
N LEU A 50 -2.27 15.54 26.87
CA LEU A 50 -3.34 14.65 26.40
C LEU A 50 -2.81 13.22 26.17
N ALA A 51 -1.66 13.07 25.54
CA ALA A 51 -1.03 11.78 25.30
C ALA A 51 -0.75 11.01 26.61
N ASN A 52 -0.30 11.72 27.64
CA ASN A 52 -0.12 11.14 28.97
C ASN A 52 -1.43 10.64 29.60
N LYS A 53 -2.57 11.25 29.24
CA LYS A 53 -3.91 10.81 29.67
C LYS A 53 -4.48 9.69 28.78
N GLY A 54 -3.79 9.33 27.70
CA GLY A 54 -4.20 8.26 26.79
C GLY A 54 -4.88 8.74 25.52
N LEU A 55 -4.86 10.05 25.21
CA LEU A 55 -5.40 10.58 23.96
C LEU A 55 -4.28 11.21 23.14
N ASN A 56 -3.95 10.62 22.02
CA ASN A 56 -2.91 11.08 21.11
C ASN A 56 -3.52 11.45 19.74
N PHE A 57 -3.02 12.52 19.13
CA PHE A 57 -3.47 13.00 17.83
C PHE A 57 -2.33 12.91 16.83
N GLY A 58 -2.61 12.56 15.52
CA GLY A 58 -1.67 12.38 14.40
C GLY A 58 -1.86 13.35 13.24
N ALA A 59 -0.79 14.06 12.77
CA ALA A 59 -0.81 14.76 11.51
C ALA A 59 0.40 14.37 10.65
N VAL A 60 0.13 13.86 9.44
CA VAL A 60 1.17 13.56 8.46
C VAL A 60 0.78 14.22 7.15
N TRP A 61 1.70 14.97 6.59
CA TRP A 61 1.58 15.46 5.24
C TRP A 61 2.61 14.82 4.34
N ILE A 62 2.15 14.26 3.21
CA ILE A 62 2.99 13.68 2.16
C ILE A 62 2.69 14.42 0.88
N GLY A 63 3.71 14.96 0.24
CA GLY A 63 3.60 15.62 -1.05
C GLY A 63 4.56 15.01 -2.06
N ASP A 64 4.04 14.63 -3.22
CA ASP A 64 4.79 14.08 -4.34
C ASP A 64 4.88 15.07 -5.48
N ASN A 65 6.11 15.33 -5.96
CA ASN A 65 6.40 16.02 -7.20
C ASN A 65 7.04 15.01 -8.15
N ILE A 66 6.30 14.57 -9.18
CA ILE A 66 6.73 13.48 -10.04
C ILE A 66 6.56 13.80 -11.52
N GLY A 67 7.44 13.26 -12.33
CA GLY A 67 7.42 13.46 -13.77
C GLY A 67 7.73 12.20 -14.55
N ASN A 68 6.88 11.92 -15.56
CA ASN A 68 7.18 10.96 -16.62
C ASN A 68 8.00 11.65 -17.70
N VAL A 69 9.26 11.25 -17.86
CA VAL A 69 10.20 11.87 -18.82
C VAL A 69 10.26 11.12 -20.16
N SER A 70 9.85 9.85 -20.19
CA SER A 70 9.81 9.05 -21.43
C SER A 70 8.74 7.96 -21.38
N GLY A 71 8.22 7.58 -22.56
CA GLY A 71 7.21 6.53 -22.70
C GLY A 71 5.86 6.89 -22.07
N GLY A 72 5.10 5.86 -21.68
CA GLY A 72 3.71 6.05 -21.26
C GLY A 72 2.82 6.51 -22.42
N THR A 73 1.65 7.07 -22.11
CA THR A 73 0.77 7.73 -23.08
C THR A 73 1.05 9.23 -23.19
N SER A 74 1.67 9.83 -22.16
CA SER A 74 2.01 11.25 -22.12
C SER A 74 3.27 11.49 -21.29
N ARG A 75 3.99 12.58 -21.60
CA ARG A 75 5.08 13.10 -20.76
C ARG A 75 4.61 14.31 -20.00
N GLY A 76 5.18 14.54 -18.82
CA GLY A 76 4.86 15.71 -18.02
C GLY A 76 5.14 15.48 -16.55
N ALA A 77 4.99 16.54 -15.77
CA ALA A 77 5.16 16.53 -14.33
C ALA A 77 3.87 16.98 -13.64
N ILE A 78 3.62 16.41 -12.47
CA ILE A 78 2.46 16.69 -11.64
C ILE A 78 2.84 16.81 -10.18
N HIS A 79 1.97 17.43 -9.41
CA HIS A 79 2.03 17.46 -7.95
C HIS A 79 0.71 16.95 -7.38
N PHE A 80 0.81 16.08 -6.37
CA PHE A 80 -0.32 15.60 -5.59
C PHE A 80 0.14 15.28 -4.17
N GLY A 81 -0.79 15.03 -3.28
CA GLY A 81 -0.42 14.68 -1.92
C GLY A 81 -1.58 14.20 -1.08
N ARG A 82 -1.23 13.78 0.13
CA ARG A 82 -2.13 13.32 1.17
C ARG A 82 -1.83 14.03 2.49
N PHE A 83 -2.87 14.52 3.12
CA PHE A 83 -2.83 14.95 4.50
C PHE A 83 -3.62 13.95 5.34
N ASP A 84 -2.98 13.39 6.35
CA ASP A 84 -3.51 12.38 7.25
C ASP A 84 -3.66 12.98 8.65
N LEU A 85 -4.86 12.92 9.20
CA LEU A 85 -5.16 13.31 10.58
C LEU A 85 -5.63 12.07 11.33
N SER A 86 -5.01 11.77 12.46
CA SER A 86 -5.33 10.59 13.25
C SER A 86 -5.63 10.92 14.71
N VAL A 87 -6.37 10.03 15.36
CA VAL A 87 -6.55 9.96 16.80
C VAL A 87 -6.30 8.53 17.26
N ASP A 88 -5.47 8.39 18.28
CA ASP A 88 -5.22 7.15 19.02
C ASP A 88 -5.65 7.34 20.47
N ALA A 89 -6.52 6.46 20.98
CA ALA A 89 -7.05 6.53 22.32
C ALA A 89 -6.75 5.22 23.08
N ASP A 90 -5.93 5.33 24.12
CA ASP A 90 -5.70 4.30 25.12
C ASP A 90 -6.84 4.32 26.13
N LEU A 91 -7.84 3.43 25.96
CA LEU A 91 -9.03 3.39 26.81
C LEU A 91 -8.74 2.82 28.20
N GLU A 92 -7.61 2.18 28.42
CA GLU A 92 -7.16 1.84 29.75
C GLU A 92 -6.84 3.09 30.56
N LYS A 93 -6.08 4.03 29.99
CA LYS A 93 -5.76 5.31 30.64
C LYS A 93 -6.96 6.25 30.75
N LEU A 94 -7.84 6.27 29.73
CA LEU A 94 -8.97 7.20 29.68
C LEU A 94 -10.13 6.79 30.59
N VAL A 95 -10.47 5.50 30.62
CA VAL A 95 -11.69 4.99 31.27
C VAL A 95 -11.47 3.72 32.10
N GLY A 96 -10.22 3.24 32.24
CA GLY A 96 -9.88 2.05 33.02
C GLY A 96 -10.19 0.70 32.32
N TRP A 97 -10.41 0.69 31.01
CA TRP A 97 -10.65 -0.55 30.26
C TRP A 97 -9.34 -1.15 29.78
N THR A 98 -8.80 -2.09 30.55
CA THR A 98 -7.49 -2.70 30.33
C THR A 98 -7.35 -3.33 28.94
N GLY A 99 -6.30 -2.91 28.21
CA GLY A 99 -5.92 -3.45 26.93
C GLY A 99 -6.79 -3.05 25.74
N LEU A 100 -7.79 -2.15 25.92
CA LEU A 100 -8.61 -1.64 24.84
C LEU A 100 -8.04 -0.35 24.27
N LYS A 101 -7.91 -0.31 22.93
CA LYS A 101 -7.52 0.88 22.16
C LYS A 101 -8.57 1.22 21.11
N PHE A 102 -8.68 2.51 20.80
CA PHE A 102 -9.41 3.02 19.64
C PHE A 102 -8.46 3.79 18.75
N TYR A 103 -8.63 3.65 17.44
CA TYR A 103 -7.91 4.43 16.44
C TYR A 103 -8.85 4.87 15.33
N ALA A 104 -8.70 6.10 14.87
CA ALA A 104 -9.33 6.57 13.65
C ALA A 104 -8.41 7.56 12.92
N ASN A 105 -8.45 7.55 11.58
CA ASN A 105 -7.79 8.57 10.78
C ASN A 105 -8.59 8.95 9.54
N THR A 106 -8.30 10.14 9.04
CA THR A 106 -8.89 10.68 7.82
C THR A 106 -7.79 11.05 6.83
N TYR A 107 -8.03 10.78 5.55
CA TYR A 107 -7.20 11.26 4.46
C TYR A 107 -7.85 12.47 3.78
N HIS A 108 -7.06 13.50 3.53
CA HIS A 108 -7.39 14.55 2.58
C HIS A 108 -6.43 14.45 1.40
N LEU A 109 -6.94 13.94 0.28
CA LEU A 109 -6.20 13.65 -0.94
C LEU A 109 -6.42 14.80 -1.93
N TYR A 110 -5.35 15.22 -2.62
CA TYR A 110 -5.41 16.30 -3.61
C TYR A 110 -4.44 16.05 -4.77
N GLY A 111 -4.72 16.71 -5.90
CA GLY A 111 -3.91 16.59 -7.11
C GLY A 111 -4.41 15.49 -8.06
N ARG A 112 -3.56 15.05 -8.99
CA ARG A 112 -3.85 14.03 -9.99
C ARG A 112 -2.76 12.98 -10.01
N GLY A 113 -3.11 11.71 -10.19
CA GLY A 113 -2.17 10.62 -10.28
C GLY A 113 -1.42 10.56 -11.61
N LEU A 114 -0.13 10.18 -11.59
CA LEU A 114 0.70 9.99 -12.77
C LEU A 114 0.35 8.68 -13.49
N SER A 115 0.15 7.61 -12.75
CA SER A 115 -0.17 6.29 -13.28
C SER A 115 -1.41 6.32 -14.16
N ARG A 116 -2.47 6.88 -13.64
CA ARG A 116 -3.79 6.97 -14.30
C ARG A 116 -3.80 7.84 -15.55
N ASN A 117 -3.04 8.93 -15.55
CA ASN A 117 -3.18 9.99 -16.57
C ASN A 117 -2.04 9.99 -17.60
N TYR A 118 -0.89 9.37 -17.30
CA TYR A 118 0.31 9.49 -18.13
C TYR A 118 0.93 8.15 -18.51
N ILE A 119 0.84 7.13 -17.66
CA ILE A 119 1.57 5.87 -17.85
C ILE A 119 0.62 4.71 -18.15
N HIS A 120 -0.52 4.64 -17.46
CA HIS A 120 -1.48 3.53 -17.51
C HIS A 120 -0.86 2.18 -17.10
N ASN A 121 -0.14 2.17 -15.97
CA ASN A 121 0.50 1.00 -15.38
C ASN A 121 -0.38 0.35 -14.31
N LEU A 122 -0.09 -0.93 -13.99
CA LEU A 122 -0.77 -1.71 -12.95
C LEU A 122 -0.28 -1.35 -11.55
N ALA A 123 1.05 -1.22 -11.40
CA ALA A 123 1.69 -0.84 -10.16
C ALA A 123 1.76 0.68 -10.05
N THR A 124 0.85 1.30 -9.29
CA THR A 124 0.79 2.77 -9.16
C THR A 124 2.14 3.36 -8.72
N ILE A 125 2.57 4.44 -9.37
CA ILE A 125 3.89 5.06 -9.17
C ILE A 125 4.10 5.52 -7.71
N SER A 126 3.03 5.94 -7.04
CA SER A 126 3.08 6.31 -5.63
C SER A 126 1.89 5.70 -4.88
N GLU A 127 2.12 5.21 -3.66
CA GLU A 127 1.09 4.63 -2.80
C GLU A 127 -0.01 5.61 -2.40
N ILE A 128 0.28 6.92 -2.42
CA ILE A 128 -0.69 7.96 -2.10
C ILE A 128 -1.48 8.45 -3.32
N GLU A 129 -1.25 7.86 -4.51
CA GLU A 129 -1.95 8.22 -5.72
C GLU A 129 -3.42 7.82 -5.65
N ALA A 130 -4.31 8.82 -5.57
CA ALA A 130 -5.74 8.62 -5.46
C ALA A 130 -6.51 9.78 -6.10
N LEU A 131 -7.84 9.65 -6.18
CA LEU A 131 -8.71 10.77 -6.56
C LEU A 131 -8.76 11.81 -5.43
N PRO A 132 -8.85 13.12 -5.77
CA PRO A 132 -8.97 14.19 -4.78
C PRO A 132 -10.25 14.02 -3.96
N GLU A 133 -10.09 13.80 -2.65
CA GLU A 133 -11.21 13.57 -1.75
C GLU A 133 -10.78 13.70 -0.28
N SER A 134 -11.72 14.04 0.59
CA SER A 134 -11.57 13.88 2.04
C SER A 134 -12.38 12.67 2.48
N ARG A 135 -11.75 11.72 3.20
CA ARG A 135 -12.41 10.47 3.59
C ARG A 135 -11.95 9.95 4.94
N LEU A 136 -12.86 9.28 5.64
CA LEU A 136 -12.50 8.43 6.77
C LEU A 136 -11.80 7.18 6.21
N TYR A 137 -10.57 6.92 6.68
CA TYR A 137 -9.82 5.74 6.24
C TYR A 137 -9.93 4.62 7.28
N ASN A 138 -9.42 4.84 8.49
CA ASN A 138 -9.55 3.89 9.60
C ASN A 138 -10.58 4.35 10.63
N ALA A 139 -11.30 3.39 11.24
CA ALA A 139 -12.07 3.58 12.47
C ALA A 139 -12.26 2.21 13.12
N TRP A 140 -11.45 1.86 14.12
CA TRP A 140 -11.47 0.53 14.72
C TRP A 140 -11.17 0.55 16.22
N PHE A 141 -11.60 -0.52 16.90
CA PHE A 141 -11.20 -0.86 18.25
C PHE A 141 -10.31 -2.10 18.22
N GLU A 142 -9.30 -2.14 19.09
CA GLU A 142 -8.44 -3.31 19.29
C GLU A 142 -8.40 -3.66 20.78
N GLN A 143 -8.79 -4.88 21.12
CA GLN A 143 -8.69 -5.45 22.46
C GLN A 143 -7.55 -6.43 22.53
N SER A 144 -6.61 -6.17 23.44
CA SER A 144 -5.50 -7.06 23.77
C SER A 144 -5.82 -7.92 24.98
N PHE A 145 -5.33 -9.17 24.97
CA PHE A 145 -5.48 -10.17 26.02
C PHE A 145 -4.14 -10.86 26.29
N PHE A 146 -4.02 -11.48 27.47
CA PHE A 146 -2.88 -12.34 27.84
C PHE A 146 -1.52 -11.64 27.65
N ASN A 147 -1.35 -10.44 28.18
CA ASN A 147 -0.15 -9.61 28.02
C ASN A 147 0.22 -9.41 26.53
N ASN A 148 -0.73 -9.00 25.73
CA ASN A 148 -0.63 -8.75 24.28
C ASN A 148 -0.33 -9.98 23.41
N ARG A 149 -0.41 -11.20 23.96
CA ARG A 149 -0.25 -12.44 23.15
C ARG A 149 -1.44 -12.71 22.21
N LEU A 150 -2.61 -12.17 22.49
CA LEU A 150 -3.77 -12.21 21.62
C LEU A 150 -4.32 -10.81 21.47
N SER A 151 -4.61 -10.38 20.25
CA SER A 151 -5.39 -9.16 20.00
C SER A 151 -6.47 -9.39 18.96
N ILE A 152 -7.60 -8.71 19.16
CA ILE A 152 -8.74 -8.72 18.25
C ILE A 152 -9.04 -7.28 17.87
N LYS A 153 -9.00 -6.98 16.57
CA LYS A 153 -9.28 -5.66 15.99
C LYS A 153 -10.58 -5.72 15.21
N VAL A 154 -11.51 -4.80 15.47
CA VAL A 154 -12.84 -4.75 14.85
C VAL A 154 -13.13 -3.33 14.40
N GLY A 155 -13.56 -3.15 13.16
CA GLY A 155 -13.93 -1.86 12.60
C GLY A 155 -13.51 -1.73 11.14
N GLN A 156 -13.53 -0.49 10.63
CA GLN A 156 -13.03 -0.16 9.31
C GLN A 156 -11.52 -0.09 9.36
N GLN A 157 -10.85 -0.96 8.60
CA GLN A 157 -9.40 -1.13 8.62
C GLN A 157 -8.89 -1.62 7.27
N PRO A 158 -7.66 -1.29 6.88
CA PRO A 158 -7.01 -1.86 5.71
C PRO A 158 -6.36 -3.22 6.06
N ALA A 159 -5.91 -3.95 5.03
CA ALA A 159 -5.22 -5.22 5.18
C ALA A 159 -3.72 -5.14 4.88
N ASP A 160 -3.28 -4.12 4.14
CA ASP A 160 -1.90 -3.92 3.68
C ASP A 160 -0.89 -3.80 4.83
N VAL A 161 -1.27 -3.16 5.92
CA VAL A 161 -0.39 -2.92 7.09
C VAL A 161 -0.08 -4.16 7.94
N GLU A 162 -0.69 -5.31 7.68
CA GLU A 162 -0.49 -6.52 8.48
C GLU A 162 -0.36 -7.81 7.63
N PHE A 163 -0.82 -7.78 6.36
CA PHE A 163 -0.86 -8.97 5.52
C PHE A 163 -0.04 -8.80 4.23
N PHE A 164 0.90 -9.73 4.03
CA PHE A 164 1.80 -9.73 2.89
C PHE A 164 2.75 -8.53 2.91
N ASP A 165 3.19 -8.17 4.09
CA ASP A 165 3.92 -6.98 4.46
C ASP A 165 5.36 -7.30 4.86
N SER A 166 6.28 -6.35 4.67
CA SER A 166 7.68 -6.37 5.09
C SER A 166 8.09 -4.98 5.56
N GLU A 167 8.82 -4.87 6.68
CA GLU A 167 9.27 -3.56 7.16
C GLU A 167 10.27 -2.88 6.20
N THR A 168 10.97 -3.64 5.35
CA THR A 168 11.93 -3.09 4.39
C THR A 168 11.23 -2.48 3.16
N ASP A 169 10.02 -2.93 2.80
CA ASP A 169 9.29 -2.40 1.65
C ASP A 169 8.72 -1.00 1.89
N ASP A 170 8.52 -0.59 3.15
CA ASP A 170 8.15 0.78 3.56
C ASP A 170 9.11 1.89 3.07
N LEU A 171 10.32 1.52 2.63
CA LEU A 171 11.27 2.47 2.05
C LEU A 171 10.82 2.95 0.65
N PHE A 172 10.08 2.13 -0.10
CA PHE A 172 9.78 2.35 -1.50
C PHE A 172 8.46 3.09 -1.69
N ILE A 173 8.40 3.94 -2.73
CA ILE A 173 7.26 4.83 -2.99
C ILE A 173 6.19 4.17 -3.85
N ASN A 174 6.58 3.23 -4.75
CA ASN A 174 5.61 2.59 -5.62
C ASN A 174 4.56 1.80 -4.82
N GLY A 175 3.29 2.04 -5.12
CA GLY A 175 2.17 1.45 -4.38
C GLY A 175 2.14 -0.09 -4.36
N THR A 176 2.85 -0.77 -5.29
CA THR A 176 2.92 -2.23 -5.28
C THR A 176 3.74 -2.79 -4.12
N PHE A 177 4.67 -2.00 -3.55
CA PHE A 177 5.43 -2.42 -2.38
C PHE A 177 4.57 -2.36 -1.11
N GLY A 178 3.68 -1.39 -0.94
CA GLY A 178 2.68 -1.38 0.15
C GLY A 178 1.54 -2.39 -0.10
N TRP A 179 0.80 -2.26 -1.23
CA TRP A 179 -0.27 -3.19 -1.59
C TRP A 179 0.02 -3.84 -2.94
N PRO A 180 0.48 -5.11 -2.95
CA PRO A 180 0.89 -5.79 -4.17
C PRO A 180 -0.14 -5.77 -5.28
N ALA A 181 0.30 -5.40 -6.50
CA ALA A 181 -0.55 -5.21 -7.66
C ALA A 181 -1.43 -6.43 -8.00
N ILE A 182 -1.00 -7.65 -7.65
CA ILE A 182 -1.82 -8.86 -7.79
C ILE A 182 -3.09 -8.80 -6.94
N LYS A 183 -3.06 -8.19 -5.75
CA LYS A 183 -4.25 -8.00 -4.92
C LYS A 183 -5.04 -6.78 -5.39
N ALA A 184 -4.37 -5.66 -5.62
CA ALA A 184 -4.99 -4.42 -6.09
C ALA A 184 -5.77 -4.61 -7.40
N THR A 185 -5.29 -5.49 -8.31
CA THR A 185 -5.93 -5.76 -9.60
C THR A 185 -7.02 -6.85 -9.51
N ASN A 186 -6.79 -7.88 -8.70
CA ASN A 186 -7.63 -9.09 -8.70
C ASN A 186 -8.79 -9.05 -7.69
N LEU A 187 -8.70 -8.20 -6.66
CA LEU A 187 -9.77 -8.06 -5.67
C LEU A 187 -10.80 -7.01 -6.11
N PRO A 188 -12.09 -7.19 -5.75
CA PRO A 188 -13.12 -6.21 -6.04
C PRO A 188 -12.77 -4.83 -5.49
N ALA A 189 -12.84 -3.81 -6.35
CA ALA A 189 -12.50 -2.41 -6.04
C ALA A 189 -11.07 -2.22 -5.44
N GLY A 190 -10.12 -3.10 -5.76
CA GLY A 190 -8.74 -3.02 -5.30
C GLY A 190 -8.48 -3.69 -3.94
N GLY A 191 -9.52 -4.15 -3.25
CA GLY A 191 -9.41 -4.72 -1.90
C GLY A 191 -9.27 -3.67 -0.79
N PRO A 192 -9.10 -4.10 0.49
CA PRO A 192 -8.98 -3.21 1.65
C PRO A 192 -7.55 -2.65 1.79
N ALA A 193 -7.26 -1.61 1.04
CA ALA A 193 -5.96 -0.91 1.05
C ALA A 193 -6.12 0.55 0.62
N PRO A 194 -5.15 1.44 0.82
CA PRO A 194 -5.26 2.84 0.45
C PRO A 194 -5.79 3.08 -0.96
N PRO A 195 -6.72 4.00 -1.16
CA PRO A 195 -7.31 4.90 -0.17
C PRO A 195 -8.61 4.36 0.47
N ILE A 196 -8.99 3.09 0.28
CA ILE A 196 -10.26 2.53 0.77
C ILE A 196 -9.99 1.41 1.78
N ALA A 197 -10.35 1.64 3.06
CA ALA A 197 -10.44 0.60 4.06
C ALA A 197 -11.88 0.06 4.16
N VAL A 198 -12.04 -1.14 4.72
CA VAL A 198 -13.37 -1.77 4.85
C VAL A 198 -13.61 -2.31 6.26
N PRO A 199 -14.87 -2.48 6.68
CA PRO A 199 -15.19 -3.18 7.91
C PRO A 199 -14.67 -4.63 7.90
N GLY A 200 -14.06 -5.02 9.01
CA GLY A 200 -13.51 -6.36 9.19
C GLY A 200 -13.19 -6.68 10.64
N ILE A 201 -12.84 -7.94 10.85
CA ILE A 201 -12.36 -8.46 12.13
C ILE A 201 -11.00 -9.10 11.87
N ARG A 202 -9.98 -8.67 12.60
CA ARG A 202 -8.65 -9.26 12.57
C ARG A 202 -8.30 -9.85 13.93
N VAL A 203 -7.72 -11.05 13.92
CA VAL A 203 -7.14 -11.73 15.08
C VAL A 203 -5.64 -11.89 14.85
N LYS A 204 -4.84 -11.49 15.84
CA LYS A 204 -3.39 -11.73 15.91
C LYS A 204 -3.11 -12.52 17.17
N ALA A 205 -2.39 -13.63 17.04
CA ALA A 205 -2.06 -14.51 18.15
C ALA A 205 -0.57 -14.90 18.13
N GLN A 206 0.17 -14.51 19.16
CA GLN A 206 1.53 -14.99 19.38
C GLN A 206 1.49 -16.39 19.99
N LEU A 207 1.66 -17.40 19.14
CA LEU A 207 1.57 -18.81 19.53
C LEU A 207 2.79 -19.26 20.32
N THR A 208 3.96 -18.77 19.92
CA THR A 208 5.25 -18.95 20.63
C THR A 208 6.04 -17.65 20.52
N ASP A 209 7.22 -17.58 21.11
CA ASP A 209 8.10 -16.40 20.99
C ASP A 209 8.63 -16.20 19.55
N LYS A 210 8.51 -17.21 18.67
CA LYS A 210 8.97 -17.18 17.28
C LYS A 210 7.86 -17.42 16.26
N ILE A 211 6.62 -17.62 16.68
CA ILE A 211 5.50 -17.90 15.76
C ILE A 211 4.31 -17.01 16.10
N THR A 212 3.93 -16.18 15.14
CA THR A 212 2.73 -15.34 15.24
C THR A 212 1.76 -15.69 14.12
N ALA A 213 0.49 -15.94 14.49
CA ALA A 213 -0.60 -16.19 13.56
C ALA A 213 -1.45 -14.93 13.37
N PHE A 214 -1.83 -14.65 12.12
CA PHE A 214 -2.75 -13.59 11.75
C PHE A 214 -3.89 -14.18 10.94
N GLY A 215 -5.11 -13.75 11.22
CA GLY A 215 -6.28 -14.08 10.44
C GLY A 215 -7.28 -12.94 10.43
N ALA A 216 -7.92 -12.71 9.29
CA ALA A 216 -8.94 -11.67 9.20
C ALA A 216 -10.08 -12.06 8.26
N VAL A 217 -11.25 -11.49 8.53
CA VAL A 217 -12.42 -11.50 7.67
C VAL A 217 -12.81 -10.06 7.41
N PHE A 218 -12.89 -9.68 6.14
CA PHE A 218 -13.27 -8.36 5.68
C PHE A 218 -14.54 -8.42 4.83
N ASN A 219 -15.26 -7.30 4.74
CA ASN A 219 -16.22 -7.12 3.67
C ASN A 219 -15.49 -7.26 2.32
N GLY A 220 -15.94 -8.13 1.43
CA GLY A 220 -15.15 -8.53 0.26
C GLY A 220 -15.14 -7.52 -0.88
N ASN A 221 -15.94 -6.45 -0.82
CA ASN A 221 -15.90 -5.39 -1.82
C ASN A 221 -15.59 -4.04 -1.14
N ALA A 222 -14.48 -3.43 -1.54
CA ALA A 222 -14.04 -2.16 -0.95
C ALA A 222 -14.97 -0.97 -1.28
N ALA A 223 -15.76 -1.06 -2.37
CA ALA A 223 -16.73 -0.05 -2.74
C ALA A 223 -18.08 -0.66 -3.12
N ARG A 224 -19.13 0.14 -3.22
CA ARG A 224 -20.43 -0.32 -3.70
C ARG A 224 -20.29 -0.90 -5.12
N PRO A 225 -21.03 -1.98 -5.48
CA PRO A 225 -21.14 -2.42 -6.87
C PRO A 225 -21.65 -1.31 -7.78
N GLY A 226 -21.16 -1.26 -9.01
CA GLY A 226 -21.55 -0.25 -10.00
C GLY A 226 -20.41 0.08 -10.95
N ASP A 227 -20.72 0.93 -11.93
CA ASP A 227 -19.77 1.41 -12.91
C ASP A 227 -18.91 2.56 -12.38
N GLY A 228 -17.77 2.81 -13.05
CA GLY A 228 -16.86 3.90 -12.74
C GLY A 228 -15.88 3.59 -11.62
N ASP A 229 -15.19 4.62 -11.15
CA ASP A 229 -14.11 4.48 -10.19
C ASP A 229 -14.62 4.05 -8.80
N PRO A 230 -14.05 2.99 -8.19
CA PRO A 230 -14.39 2.55 -6.85
C PRO A 230 -14.30 3.66 -5.79
N GLN A 231 -13.32 4.55 -5.90
CA GLN A 231 -13.14 5.64 -4.95
C GLN A 231 -14.33 6.59 -4.90
N LEU A 232 -15.01 6.82 -6.04
CA LEU A 232 -16.22 7.65 -6.11
C LEU A 232 -17.47 6.94 -5.55
N ARG A 233 -17.43 5.60 -5.38
CA ARG A 233 -18.55 4.78 -4.91
C ARG A 233 -18.50 4.44 -3.43
N ASP A 234 -17.43 4.80 -2.74
CA ASP A 234 -17.18 4.46 -1.33
C ASP A 234 -17.85 5.44 -0.33
N ASN A 235 -18.47 6.53 -0.79
CA ASN A 235 -19.12 7.53 0.07
C ASN A 235 -18.19 8.11 1.16
N HIS A 236 -17.02 8.60 0.78
CA HIS A 236 -16.04 9.23 1.67
C HIS A 236 -15.55 8.33 2.83
N GLY A 237 -15.58 7.01 2.65
CA GLY A 237 -15.24 6.06 3.71
C GLY A 237 -16.31 5.90 4.80
N LEU A 238 -17.52 6.45 4.62
CA LEU A 238 -18.59 6.43 5.62
C LEU A 238 -19.67 5.35 5.36
N ALA A 239 -19.45 4.49 4.38
CA ALA A 239 -20.46 3.49 4.00
C ALA A 239 -20.55 2.32 5.00
N PHE A 240 -19.48 1.94 5.67
CA PHE A 240 -19.36 0.83 6.62
C PHE A 240 -20.07 -0.46 6.14
N ARG A 241 -19.82 -0.84 4.89
CA ARG A 241 -20.49 -1.98 4.25
C ARG A 241 -20.05 -3.30 4.87
N VAL A 242 -21.01 -4.19 5.14
CA VAL A 242 -20.78 -5.53 5.72
C VAL A 242 -21.60 -6.64 5.02
N ASN A 243 -22.18 -6.33 3.86
CA ASN A 243 -23.16 -7.19 3.19
C ASN A 243 -22.67 -7.79 1.87
N ASP A 244 -21.43 -7.58 1.50
CA ASP A 244 -20.81 -8.23 0.35
C ASP A 244 -20.24 -9.62 0.74
N PRO A 245 -20.09 -10.56 -0.21
CA PRO A 245 -19.45 -11.82 0.05
C PRO A 245 -18.07 -11.63 0.69
N PRO A 246 -17.75 -12.33 1.82
CA PRO A 246 -16.57 -12.04 2.59
C PRO A 246 -15.27 -12.37 1.84
N TRP A 247 -14.21 -11.62 2.20
CA TRP A 247 -12.83 -11.94 1.91
C TRP A 247 -12.12 -12.35 3.20
N VAL A 248 -11.49 -13.52 3.18
CA VAL A 248 -10.78 -14.09 4.33
C VAL A 248 -9.31 -14.21 3.97
N ILE A 249 -8.43 -13.79 4.87
CA ILE A 249 -6.99 -13.88 4.72
C ILE A 249 -6.35 -14.40 6.00
N GLY A 250 -5.26 -15.16 5.86
CA GLY A 250 -4.48 -15.64 6.99
C GLY A 250 -3.02 -15.86 6.64
N GLN A 251 -2.16 -15.71 7.64
CA GLN A 251 -0.71 -15.95 7.52
C GLN A 251 -0.11 -16.40 8.85
N LEU A 252 1.04 -17.04 8.75
CA LEU A 252 1.87 -17.44 9.89
C LEU A 252 3.24 -16.82 9.72
N ARG A 253 3.67 -15.98 10.67
CA ARG A 253 5.03 -15.43 10.70
C ARG A 253 5.92 -16.33 11.57
N PHE A 254 7.03 -16.76 11.00
CA PHE A 254 8.09 -17.52 11.65
C PHE A 254 9.33 -16.65 11.76
N ASP A 255 9.67 -16.22 12.97
CA ASP A 255 10.89 -15.45 13.24
C ASP A 255 12.05 -16.41 13.50
N TYR A 256 13.20 -16.16 12.88
CA TYR A 256 14.41 -16.98 13.00
C TYR A 256 15.67 -16.11 13.00
N ASP A 257 16.80 -16.72 13.36
CA ASP A 257 18.12 -16.11 13.34
C ASP A 257 19.06 -16.92 12.47
N ILE A 258 19.84 -16.25 11.62
CA ILE A 258 20.97 -16.84 10.89
C ILE A 258 22.25 -16.37 11.56
N ASN A 259 23.11 -17.31 11.99
CA ASN A 259 24.36 -16.96 12.63
C ASN A 259 25.44 -16.73 11.57
N VAL A 260 25.94 -15.50 11.47
CA VAL A 260 27.04 -15.13 10.55
C VAL A 260 28.20 -14.57 11.36
N GLY A 261 29.33 -15.29 11.34
CA GLY A 261 30.52 -14.87 12.06
C GLY A 261 30.33 -14.74 13.56
N GLY A 262 29.51 -15.57 14.19
CA GLY A 262 29.22 -15.53 15.63
C GLY A 262 28.14 -14.50 16.03
N ARG A 263 27.51 -13.84 15.07
CA ARG A 263 26.42 -12.87 15.28
C ARG A 263 25.10 -13.40 14.75
N PRO A 264 24.02 -13.39 15.54
CA PRO A 264 22.69 -13.68 15.05
C PRO A 264 22.19 -12.51 14.20
N LEU A 265 21.70 -12.79 13.01
CA LEU A 265 21.01 -11.85 12.13
C LEU A 265 19.55 -12.30 12.00
N ALA A 266 18.64 -11.45 12.44
CA ALA A 266 17.21 -11.72 12.43
C ALA A 266 16.66 -11.87 11.03
N GLY A 267 15.70 -12.77 10.88
CA GLY A 267 14.90 -12.94 9.68
C GLY A 267 13.50 -13.42 10.01
N ASN A 268 12.59 -13.27 9.06
CA ASN A 268 11.27 -13.89 9.16
C ASN A 268 10.85 -14.51 7.84
N PHE A 269 9.99 -15.52 7.93
CA PHE A 269 9.31 -16.17 6.82
C PHE A 269 7.81 -16.20 7.11
N THR A 270 7.00 -15.65 6.19
CA THR A 270 5.56 -15.47 6.41
C THR A 270 4.77 -16.05 5.23
N PRO A 271 4.46 -17.36 5.23
CA PRO A 271 3.50 -17.95 4.31
C PRO A 271 2.08 -17.56 4.67
N GLY A 272 1.24 -17.40 3.63
CA GLY A 272 -0.16 -17.05 3.82
C GLY A 272 -1.03 -17.37 2.61
N GLY A 273 -2.30 -17.09 2.75
CA GLY A 273 -3.27 -17.27 1.68
C GLY A 273 -4.58 -16.55 1.98
N TRP A 274 -5.39 -16.40 0.96
CA TRP A 274 -6.69 -15.75 1.05
C TRP A 274 -7.75 -16.44 0.20
N ARG A 275 -9.02 -16.23 0.56
CA ARG A 275 -10.19 -16.66 -0.20
C ARG A 275 -11.26 -15.59 -0.20
N HIS A 276 -11.84 -15.36 -1.39
CA HIS A 276 -13.01 -14.50 -1.59
C HIS A 276 -14.20 -15.38 -2.02
N TYR A 277 -15.39 -15.12 -1.46
CA TYR A 277 -16.56 -15.96 -1.68
C TYR A 277 -17.57 -15.41 -2.71
N GLY A 278 -17.28 -14.26 -3.32
CA GLY A 278 -18.09 -13.67 -4.38
C GLY A 278 -17.82 -14.25 -5.76
N ASP A 279 -18.47 -13.70 -6.76
CA ASP A 279 -18.33 -14.08 -8.15
C ASP A 279 -17.31 -13.19 -8.86
N PHE A 280 -16.55 -13.80 -9.78
CA PHE A 280 -15.51 -13.16 -10.58
C PHE A 280 -15.72 -13.43 -12.06
N ASP A 281 -15.35 -12.47 -12.90
CA ASP A 281 -15.45 -12.62 -14.33
C ASP A 281 -14.35 -13.52 -14.90
N SER A 282 -14.74 -14.44 -15.79
CA SER A 282 -13.77 -15.19 -16.58
C SER A 282 -12.92 -14.24 -17.41
N GLN A 283 -11.60 -14.47 -17.47
CA GLN A 283 -10.68 -13.64 -18.25
C GLN A 283 -10.74 -13.95 -19.76
N ARG A 284 -11.56 -14.92 -20.22
CA ARG A 284 -11.59 -15.29 -21.64
C ARG A 284 -12.94 -15.76 -22.15
N PHE A 285 -13.74 -16.49 -21.34
CA PHE A 285 -14.90 -17.21 -21.83
C PHE A 285 -16.23 -16.66 -21.36
N THR A 286 -17.21 -16.70 -22.24
CA THR A 286 -18.64 -16.49 -21.92
C THR A 286 -19.22 -17.73 -21.23
N ALA A 287 -20.43 -17.64 -20.66
CA ALA A 287 -21.13 -18.77 -20.05
C ALA A 287 -21.42 -19.92 -21.03
N GLN A 288 -21.48 -19.63 -22.33
CA GLN A 288 -21.68 -20.62 -23.40
C GLN A 288 -20.36 -21.27 -23.90
N GLY A 289 -19.20 -20.83 -23.35
CA GLY A 289 -17.88 -21.35 -23.72
C GLY A 289 -17.24 -20.70 -24.95
N PHE A 290 -17.87 -19.69 -25.53
CA PHE A 290 -17.24 -18.86 -26.58
C PHE A 290 -16.17 -17.94 -25.96
N SER A 291 -15.19 -17.55 -26.79
CA SER A 291 -14.33 -16.44 -26.40
C SER A 291 -15.15 -15.15 -26.22
N ILE A 292 -14.79 -14.31 -25.25
CA ILE A 292 -15.41 -12.97 -25.10
C ILE A 292 -15.21 -12.12 -26.36
N ALA A 293 -14.13 -12.35 -27.12
CA ALA A 293 -13.84 -11.68 -28.38
C ALA A 293 -14.59 -12.25 -29.59
N ASP A 294 -15.27 -13.41 -29.47
CA ASP A 294 -15.98 -14.05 -30.59
C ASP A 294 -17.26 -13.25 -30.90
N PRO A 295 -17.41 -12.73 -32.15
CA PRO A 295 -18.60 -11.98 -32.54
C PRO A 295 -19.89 -12.82 -32.55
N ASN A 296 -19.80 -14.15 -32.55
CA ASN A 296 -20.96 -15.05 -32.44
C ASN A 296 -21.35 -15.32 -30.97
N GLY A 297 -20.54 -14.91 -30.03
CA GLY A 297 -20.79 -15.01 -28.58
C GLY A 297 -21.54 -13.78 -28.04
N THR A 298 -21.88 -13.84 -26.75
CA THR A 298 -22.56 -12.71 -26.07
C THR A 298 -21.62 -11.57 -25.71
N GLY A 299 -20.29 -11.78 -25.74
CA GLY A 299 -19.30 -10.85 -25.22
C GLY A 299 -19.31 -10.70 -23.69
N ILE A 300 -20.24 -11.36 -22.98
CA ILE A 300 -20.41 -11.25 -21.52
C ILE A 300 -19.59 -12.35 -20.84
N PRO A 301 -18.63 -12.01 -19.96
CA PRO A 301 -17.84 -13.01 -19.24
C PRO A 301 -18.69 -13.97 -18.39
N ALA A 302 -18.30 -15.24 -18.36
CA ALA A 302 -18.87 -16.20 -17.41
C ALA A 302 -18.54 -15.79 -15.98
N LYS A 303 -19.51 -15.93 -15.07
CA LYS A 303 -19.29 -15.72 -13.63
C LYS A 303 -18.71 -16.99 -13.00
N LEU A 304 -17.54 -16.86 -12.41
CA LEU A 304 -16.83 -17.94 -11.70
C LEU A 304 -16.91 -17.69 -10.21
N ARG A 305 -17.49 -18.67 -9.47
CA ARG A 305 -17.71 -18.52 -8.04
C ARG A 305 -16.41 -18.66 -7.25
N GLY A 306 -16.16 -17.69 -6.38
CA GLY A 306 -15.02 -17.64 -5.48
C GLY A 306 -13.72 -17.28 -6.19
N ASN A 307 -12.76 -16.81 -5.41
CA ASN A 307 -11.37 -16.56 -5.84
C ASN A 307 -10.45 -16.89 -4.68
N PHE A 308 -9.16 -17.14 -4.96
CA PHE A 308 -8.19 -17.39 -3.92
C PHE A 308 -6.78 -16.99 -4.38
N GLY A 309 -5.87 -16.90 -3.44
CA GLY A 309 -4.46 -16.75 -3.70
C GLY A 309 -3.63 -17.28 -2.54
N ILE A 310 -2.41 -17.65 -2.84
CA ILE A 310 -1.38 -18.01 -1.87
C ILE A 310 -0.21 -17.05 -2.00
N PHE A 311 0.51 -16.84 -0.91
CA PHE A 311 1.67 -15.97 -0.91
C PHE A 311 2.70 -16.38 0.14
N ALA A 312 3.91 -15.86 -0.01
CA ALA A 312 4.94 -15.94 1.00
C ALA A 312 5.76 -14.64 0.99
N VAL A 313 6.22 -14.25 2.17
CA VAL A 313 7.15 -13.14 2.39
C VAL A 313 8.37 -13.69 3.10
N VAL A 314 9.55 -13.24 2.72
CA VAL A 314 10.79 -13.43 3.46
C VAL A 314 11.44 -12.06 3.67
N GLU A 315 11.91 -11.83 4.88
CA GLU A 315 12.70 -10.66 5.21
C GLU A 315 13.92 -11.11 6.01
N GLN A 316 15.11 -10.58 5.66
CA GLN A 316 16.36 -11.01 6.23
C GLN A 316 17.32 -9.84 6.43
N VAL A 317 17.79 -9.67 7.65
CA VAL A 317 18.94 -8.81 7.95
C VAL A 317 20.20 -9.45 7.37
N LEU A 318 20.86 -8.74 6.47
CA LEU A 318 22.10 -9.19 5.84
C LEU A 318 23.34 -8.70 6.57
N TYR A 319 23.21 -7.53 7.22
CA TYR A 319 24.31 -6.93 7.98
C TYR A 319 23.77 -6.00 9.07
N ARG A 320 24.38 -6.06 10.26
CA ARG A 320 24.21 -5.07 11.35
C ARG A 320 25.59 -4.60 11.84
N PRO A 321 25.83 -3.29 11.99
CA PRO A 321 27.06 -2.79 12.59
C PRO A 321 27.24 -3.33 14.01
N PRO A 322 28.51 -3.52 14.48
CA PRO A 322 28.79 -3.96 15.84
C PRO A 322 28.19 -3.10 16.96
N SER A 323 27.95 -1.83 16.68
CA SER A 323 27.32 -0.87 17.61
C SER A 323 25.85 -1.15 17.85
N VAL A 324 25.15 -1.79 16.91
CA VAL A 324 23.73 -2.15 17.03
C VAL A 324 23.62 -3.47 17.77
N LYS A 325 23.05 -3.43 18.98
CA LYS A 325 22.87 -4.62 19.85
C LYS A 325 21.52 -5.30 19.62
N GLU A 326 20.55 -4.56 19.13
CA GLU A 326 19.22 -5.08 18.85
C GLU A 326 19.26 -6.04 17.66
N ASN A 327 18.70 -7.23 17.85
CA ASN A 327 18.56 -8.25 16.80
C ASN A 327 17.10 -8.34 16.39
N SER A 328 16.70 -7.49 15.44
CA SER A 328 15.37 -7.48 14.86
C SER A 328 15.43 -7.19 13.35
N THR A 329 14.39 -7.49 12.62
CA THR A 329 14.25 -7.17 11.18
C THR A 329 13.96 -5.70 10.93
N SER A 330 13.84 -4.88 11.99
CA SER A 330 13.47 -3.47 11.85
C SER A 330 14.30 -2.73 10.81
N ALA A 331 13.61 -2.18 9.82
CA ALA A 331 14.18 -1.41 8.72
C ALA A 331 14.64 0.00 9.14
N SER A 332 14.39 0.42 10.37
CA SER A 332 14.90 1.67 10.96
C SER A 332 16.28 1.54 11.58
N LEU A 333 16.73 0.32 11.90
CA LEU A 333 18.03 0.07 12.52
C LEU A 333 19.18 0.13 11.49
N PRO A 334 20.32 0.75 11.83
CA PRO A 334 21.48 0.78 10.95
C PRO A 334 21.89 -0.60 10.47
N GLY A 335 22.11 -0.75 9.16
CA GLY A 335 22.48 -2.02 8.55
C GLY A 335 21.91 -2.22 7.16
N VAL A 336 21.89 -3.47 6.73
CA VAL A 336 21.36 -3.89 5.43
C VAL A 336 20.29 -4.94 5.65
N THR A 337 19.11 -4.72 5.12
CA THR A 337 17.99 -5.66 5.16
C THR A 337 17.46 -5.88 3.74
N ALA A 338 17.09 -7.12 3.41
CA ALA A 338 16.47 -7.47 2.14
C ALA A 338 15.16 -8.19 2.38
N PHE A 339 14.23 -8.00 1.45
CA PHE A 339 12.96 -8.72 1.42
C PHE A 339 12.71 -9.35 0.05
N GLY A 340 11.81 -10.32 0.02
CA GLY A 340 11.28 -10.91 -1.19
C GLY A 340 9.89 -11.46 -0.96
N ARG A 341 8.98 -11.24 -1.93
CA ARG A 341 7.59 -11.69 -1.84
C ARG A 341 7.20 -12.42 -3.12
N ILE A 342 6.35 -13.44 -2.97
CA ILE A 342 5.75 -14.19 -4.07
C ILE A 342 4.26 -14.37 -3.81
N ALA A 343 3.44 -14.23 -4.85
CA ALA A 343 2.03 -14.56 -4.79
C ALA A 343 1.53 -15.19 -6.09
N TYR A 344 0.53 -16.07 -5.95
CA TYR A 344 -0.15 -16.74 -7.06
C TYR A 344 -1.66 -16.69 -6.87
N SER A 345 -2.39 -16.52 -8.00
CA SER A 345 -3.86 -16.60 -8.07
C SER A 345 -4.29 -17.33 -9.35
N PRO A 346 -5.46 -18.01 -9.40
CA PRO A 346 -5.95 -18.76 -10.56
C PRO A 346 -6.05 -17.89 -11.82
N PRO A 347 -5.53 -18.35 -12.99
CA PRO A 347 -5.46 -17.52 -14.18
C PRO A 347 -6.80 -17.32 -14.91
N ASP A 348 -7.82 -18.13 -14.61
CA ASP A 348 -9.10 -18.14 -15.31
C ASP A 348 -9.98 -16.92 -14.96
N ARG A 349 -9.76 -16.32 -13.80
CA ARG A 349 -10.54 -15.21 -13.23
C ARG A 349 -9.69 -14.03 -12.77
N ASN A 350 -8.37 -14.10 -12.90
CA ASN A 350 -7.44 -13.08 -12.46
C ASN A 350 -6.60 -12.56 -13.63
N LEU A 351 -6.47 -11.24 -13.71
CA LEU A 351 -5.60 -10.62 -14.71
C LEU A 351 -4.12 -10.93 -14.42
N ILE A 352 -3.71 -10.82 -13.16
CA ILE A 352 -2.35 -11.16 -12.70
C ILE A 352 -2.42 -12.52 -12.00
N ASP A 353 -1.71 -13.52 -12.51
CA ASP A 353 -1.68 -14.86 -11.93
C ASP A 353 -0.41 -15.16 -11.12
N LEU A 354 0.69 -14.43 -11.38
CA LEU A 354 1.95 -14.54 -10.65
C LEU A 354 2.51 -13.15 -10.36
N TYR A 355 2.90 -12.93 -9.13
CA TYR A 355 3.56 -11.73 -8.64
C TYR A 355 4.84 -12.11 -7.92
N LEU A 356 5.90 -11.37 -8.20
CA LEU A 356 7.20 -11.47 -7.53
C LEU A 356 7.69 -10.06 -7.27
N ASP A 357 8.16 -9.79 -6.08
CA ASP A 357 8.93 -8.58 -5.80
C ASP A 357 10.03 -8.85 -4.77
N GLY A 358 10.91 -7.87 -4.65
CA GLY A 358 11.95 -7.88 -3.65
C GLY A 358 12.80 -6.63 -3.73
N GLY A 359 13.48 -6.37 -2.63
CA GLY A 359 14.35 -5.20 -2.53
C GLY A 359 15.38 -5.33 -1.43
N ILE A 360 16.27 -4.36 -1.40
CA ILE A 360 17.34 -4.23 -0.43
C ILE A 360 17.39 -2.78 0.08
N GLY A 361 17.40 -2.62 1.39
CA GLY A 361 17.48 -1.34 2.08
C GLY A 361 18.79 -1.21 2.88
N PHE A 362 19.33 -0.02 2.89
CA PHE A 362 20.57 0.36 3.60
C PHE A 362 20.26 1.53 4.54
N VAL A 363 20.63 1.43 5.79
CA VAL A 363 20.42 2.47 6.81
C VAL A 363 21.74 2.84 7.46
N GLY A 364 22.06 4.14 7.53
CA GLY A 364 23.23 4.64 8.25
C GLY A 364 24.57 4.49 7.51
N PHE A 365 24.58 4.31 6.21
CA PHE A 365 25.81 4.17 5.40
C PHE A 365 26.36 5.49 4.86
N VAL A 366 25.60 6.57 4.95
CA VAL A 366 26.04 7.88 4.48
C VAL A 366 26.80 8.61 5.59
N PRO A 367 28.08 9.01 5.38
CA PRO A 367 28.88 9.69 6.40
C PRO A 367 28.19 10.96 6.91
N GLY A 368 28.09 11.10 8.24
CA GLY A 368 27.43 12.23 8.90
C GLY A 368 25.89 12.19 8.86
N ARG A 369 25.28 11.13 8.28
CA ARG A 369 23.84 10.99 8.13
C ARG A 369 23.36 9.59 8.56
N PRO A 370 23.38 9.30 9.86
CA PRO A 370 23.15 7.94 10.38
C PRO A 370 21.69 7.46 10.25
N LEU A 371 20.75 8.35 9.99
CA LEU A 371 19.32 8.03 9.85
C LEU A 371 18.88 7.91 8.39
N ASP A 372 19.72 8.35 7.44
CA ASP A 372 19.36 8.29 6.04
C ASP A 372 19.30 6.85 5.55
N ARG A 373 18.31 6.61 4.66
CA ARG A 373 18.07 5.31 4.05
C ARG A 373 18.19 5.40 2.53
N PHE A 374 18.62 4.34 1.90
CA PHE A 374 18.53 4.19 0.45
C PHE A 374 18.30 2.72 0.08
N GLY A 375 17.78 2.50 -1.12
CA GLY A 375 17.47 1.14 -1.53
C GLY A 375 17.19 1.01 -3.01
N ALA A 376 17.09 -0.25 -3.42
CA ALA A 376 16.66 -0.66 -4.75
C ALA A 376 15.65 -1.81 -4.63
N ALA A 377 14.61 -1.76 -5.46
CA ALA A 377 13.60 -2.81 -5.51
C ALA A 377 13.15 -3.09 -6.94
N ILE A 378 12.61 -4.28 -7.14
CA ILE A 378 12.02 -4.75 -8.39
C ILE A 378 10.70 -5.44 -8.11
N ALA A 379 9.71 -5.24 -8.99
CA ALA A 379 8.46 -5.98 -8.96
C ALA A 379 8.12 -6.51 -10.37
N TYR A 380 7.59 -7.72 -10.43
CA TYR A 380 7.19 -8.42 -11.65
C TYR A 380 5.77 -8.94 -11.54
N MET A 381 4.92 -8.56 -12.48
CA MET A 381 3.50 -8.90 -12.54
C MET A 381 3.20 -9.63 -13.86
N ARG A 382 2.96 -10.94 -13.79
CA ARG A 382 2.63 -11.74 -14.97
C ARG A 382 1.15 -11.59 -15.32
N ILE A 383 0.86 -11.20 -16.55
CA ILE A 383 -0.50 -11.28 -17.09
C ILE A 383 -0.84 -12.76 -17.32
N SER A 384 -1.99 -13.19 -16.81
CA SER A 384 -2.41 -14.58 -16.86
C SER A 384 -2.50 -15.11 -18.30
N ASN A 385 -2.19 -16.40 -18.48
CA ASN A 385 -2.30 -17.02 -19.80
C ASN A 385 -3.73 -16.93 -20.37
N THR A 386 -4.74 -16.92 -19.51
CA THR A 386 -6.14 -16.80 -19.93
C THR A 386 -6.42 -15.42 -20.52
N ALA A 387 -5.96 -14.34 -19.88
CA ALA A 387 -6.06 -12.98 -20.41
C ALA A 387 -5.24 -12.78 -21.68
N ARG A 388 -4.03 -13.36 -21.76
CA ARG A 388 -3.20 -13.33 -22.97
C ARG A 388 -3.86 -14.05 -24.16
N ASN A 389 -4.50 -15.19 -23.89
CA ASN A 389 -5.23 -15.92 -24.93
C ASN A 389 -6.46 -15.13 -25.41
N LEU A 390 -7.11 -14.31 -24.56
CA LEU A 390 -8.15 -13.38 -25.00
C LEU A 390 -7.58 -12.32 -25.96
N ASP A 391 -6.38 -11.80 -25.71
CA ASP A 391 -5.72 -10.86 -26.62
C ASP A 391 -5.46 -11.50 -28.00
N ILE A 392 -5.04 -12.78 -28.03
CA ILE A 392 -4.85 -13.56 -29.26
C ILE A 392 -6.19 -13.80 -29.98
N ASP A 393 -7.25 -14.16 -29.24
CA ASP A 393 -8.59 -14.29 -29.82
C ASP A 393 -9.06 -12.97 -30.41
N THR A 394 -8.79 -11.85 -29.75
CA THR A 394 -9.12 -10.50 -30.22
C THR A 394 -8.42 -10.18 -31.54
N GLN A 395 -7.12 -10.52 -31.66
CA GLN A 395 -6.43 -10.39 -32.96
C GLN A 395 -7.09 -11.24 -34.06
N LEU A 396 -7.41 -12.50 -33.72
CA LEU A 396 -8.00 -13.44 -34.67
C LEU A 396 -9.37 -12.94 -35.22
N PHE A 397 -10.25 -12.53 -34.31
CA PHE A 397 -11.60 -12.11 -34.67
C PHE A 397 -11.67 -10.70 -35.31
N ASN A 398 -10.80 -9.80 -34.90
CA ASN A 398 -10.74 -8.45 -35.47
C ASN A 398 -9.88 -8.36 -36.73
N GLY A 399 -9.04 -9.37 -37.01
CA GLY A 399 -8.11 -9.38 -38.16
C GLY A 399 -7.00 -8.32 -38.07
N LEU A 400 -6.74 -7.75 -36.87
CA LEU A 400 -5.76 -6.68 -36.65
C LEU A 400 -4.64 -7.16 -35.72
N PRO A 401 -3.37 -6.84 -36.01
CA PRO A 401 -2.21 -7.23 -35.19
C PRO A 401 -2.09 -6.35 -33.94
N SER A 402 -3.06 -6.39 -33.02
CA SER A 402 -3.01 -5.67 -31.74
C SER A 402 -2.00 -6.32 -30.78
N PRO A 403 -1.43 -5.58 -29.82
CA PRO A 403 -0.50 -6.14 -28.83
C PRO A 403 -1.12 -7.27 -28.00
N VAL A 404 -0.31 -8.31 -27.73
CA VAL A 404 -0.64 -9.35 -26.75
C VAL A 404 0.09 -9.05 -25.45
N ARG A 405 -0.64 -8.87 -24.37
CA ARG A 405 -0.08 -8.59 -23.05
C ARG A 405 0.83 -9.73 -22.56
N SER A 406 1.79 -9.39 -21.72
CA SER A 406 2.73 -10.39 -21.17
C SER A 406 3.00 -10.21 -19.69
N ASN A 407 3.66 -9.14 -19.30
CA ASN A 407 3.95 -8.78 -17.91
C ASN A 407 4.23 -7.29 -17.82
N GLU A 408 4.01 -6.72 -16.66
CA GLU A 408 4.60 -5.44 -16.26
C GLU A 408 5.76 -5.72 -15.30
N THR A 409 6.84 -4.96 -15.42
CA THR A 409 8.00 -5.02 -14.51
C THR A 409 8.37 -3.61 -14.10
N LEU A 410 8.65 -3.43 -12.83
CA LEU A 410 9.04 -2.16 -12.25
C LEU A 410 10.39 -2.28 -11.56
N ILE A 411 11.25 -1.27 -11.73
CA ILE A 411 12.46 -1.08 -10.92
C ILE A 411 12.33 0.26 -10.21
N GLU A 412 12.68 0.31 -8.93
CA GLU A 412 12.73 1.54 -8.14
C GLU A 412 14.10 1.69 -7.46
N LEU A 413 14.64 2.91 -7.52
CA LEU A 413 15.80 3.36 -6.76
C LEU A 413 15.37 4.56 -5.92
N ILE A 414 15.72 4.57 -4.63
CA ILE A 414 15.31 5.62 -3.70
C ILE A 414 16.45 6.01 -2.76
N TYR A 415 16.47 7.27 -2.38
CA TYR A 415 17.25 7.79 -1.26
C TYR A 415 16.34 8.62 -0.37
N GLU A 416 16.19 8.25 0.90
CA GLU A 416 15.41 8.98 1.89
C GLU A 416 16.34 9.71 2.85
N ALA A 417 16.29 11.02 2.82
CA ALA A 417 17.05 11.92 3.68
C ALA A 417 16.20 12.36 4.88
N HIS A 418 16.70 12.12 6.08
CA HIS A 418 16.18 12.72 7.33
C HIS A 418 16.69 14.16 7.44
N VAL A 419 15.91 15.13 6.96
CA VAL A 419 16.29 16.56 6.90
C VAL A 419 16.28 17.18 8.30
N LYS A 420 15.23 16.90 9.05
CA LYS A 420 15.01 17.26 10.46
C LYS A 420 14.12 16.20 11.10
N PRO A 421 14.06 16.14 12.44
CA PRO A 421 13.07 15.32 13.12
C PRO A 421 11.67 15.57 12.56
N GLY A 422 11.00 14.51 12.14
CA GLY A 422 9.67 14.58 11.51
C GLY A 422 9.64 15.06 10.05
N TRP A 423 10.77 15.41 9.41
CA TRP A 423 10.83 15.81 8.02
C TRP A 423 11.75 14.93 7.19
N LEU A 424 11.16 14.20 6.26
CA LEU A 424 11.83 13.34 5.29
C LEU A 424 11.75 13.96 3.89
N LEU A 425 12.80 13.76 3.10
CA LEU A 425 12.86 14.13 1.69
C LEU A 425 13.43 12.95 0.91
N ALA A 426 12.66 12.44 -0.06
CA ALA A 426 13.01 11.23 -0.78
C ALA A 426 12.99 11.44 -2.30
N PRO A 427 14.13 11.76 -2.95
CA PRO A 427 14.29 11.61 -4.38
C PRO A 427 14.27 10.13 -4.76
N TYR A 428 13.58 9.81 -5.85
CA TYR A 428 13.50 8.46 -6.38
C TYR A 428 13.42 8.42 -7.89
N PHE A 429 13.75 7.26 -8.44
CA PHE A 429 13.63 6.93 -9.85
C PHE A 429 12.89 5.61 -10.00
N GLN A 430 11.92 5.57 -10.93
CA GLN A 430 11.23 4.34 -11.31
C GLN A 430 11.30 4.14 -12.82
N TYR A 431 11.45 2.87 -13.24
CA TYR A 431 11.35 2.49 -14.63
C TYR A 431 10.32 1.37 -14.78
N VAL A 432 9.27 1.65 -15.57
CA VAL A 432 8.17 0.71 -15.82
C VAL A 432 8.29 0.11 -17.20
N PHE A 433 8.56 -1.17 -17.27
CA PHE A 433 8.56 -1.94 -18.49
C PHE A 433 7.15 -2.43 -18.80
N ARG A 434 6.71 -2.24 -20.02
CA ARG A 434 5.41 -2.71 -20.53
C ARG A 434 4.24 -2.34 -19.62
N PRO A 435 3.94 -1.05 -19.46
CA PRO A 435 2.79 -0.60 -18.67
C PRO A 435 1.53 -1.41 -18.98
N SER A 436 0.77 -1.83 -17.95
CA SER A 436 -0.38 -2.74 -18.01
C SER A 436 -0.15 -4.06 -18.75
N GLY A 437 1.10 -4.54 -18.74
CA GLY A 437 1.50 -5.75 -19.45
C GLY A 437 1.73 -5.55 -20.95
N GLY A 438 1.72 -4.32 -21.45
CA GLY A 438 1.88 -3.96 -22.85
C GLY A 438 0.56 -3.85 -23.61
N ILE A 439 -0.45 -3.22 -23.03
CA ILE A 439 -1.73 -2.92 -23.70
C ILE A 439 -1.53 -2.00 -24.93
N PRO A 440 -2.50 -2.01 -25.88
CA PRO A 440 -2.49 -1.08 -27.01
C PRO A 440 -2.36 0.37 -26.55
N ASN A 441 -1.56 1.16 -27.26
CA ASN A 441 -1.42 2.58 -26.98
C ASN A 441 -2.67 3.32 -27.48
N PRO A 442 -3.45 4.01 -26.63
CA PRO A 442 -4.65 4.74 -27.06
C PRO A 442 -4.34 5.90 -28.01
N ASN A 443 -3.07 6.34 -28.08
CA ASN A 443 -2.62 7.39 -29.00
C ASN A 443 -2.18 6.83 -30.39
N ASP A 444 -2.14 5.50 -30.55
CA ASP A 444 -1.89 4.89 -31.85
C ASP A 444 -3.21 4.67 -32.60
N PRO A 445 -3.49 5.42 -33.68
CA PRO A 445 -4.74 5.30 -34.42
C PRO A 445 -4.92 3.92 -35.08
N ASN A 446 -3.85 3.18 -35.26
CA ASN A 446 -3.90 1.83 -35.85
C ASN A 446 -4.10 0.74 -34.78
N GLY A 447 -3.92 1.04 -33.47
CA GLY A 447 -4.08 0.10 -32.38
C GLY A 447 -3.04 -1.05 -32.34
N VAL A 448 -1.93 -0.92 -33.08
CA VAL A 448 -0.90 -1.96 -33.23
C VAL A 448 0.32 -1.77 -32.33
N ALA A 449 0.60 -0.51 -31.93
CA ALA A 449 1.67 -0.21 -31.01
C ALA A 449 1.23 -0.39 -29.54
N ARG A 450 2.10 -0.94 -28.70
CA ARG A 450 1.89 -0.96 -27.26
C ARG A 450 2.27 0.39 -26.62
N ILE A 451 1.77 0.64 -25.41
CA ILE A 451 2.28 1.76 -24.58
C ILE A 451 3.78 1.57 -24.34
N GLY A 452 4.55 2.64 -24.54
CA GLY A 452 6.01 2.64 -24.38
C GLY A 452 6.43 2.52 -22.91
N ASP A 453 7.58 1.91 -22.67
CA ASP A 453 8.18 1.80 -21.34
C ASP A 453 8.45 3.19 -20.77
N ALA A 454 8.13 3.41 -19.48
CA ALA A 454 8.13 4.74 -18.87
C ALA A 454 9.27 4.93 -17.87
N ALA A 455 9.91 6.11 -17.90
CA ALA A 455 10.90 6.54 -16.92
C ALA A 455 10.34 7.69 -16.09
N VAL A 456 10.37 7.53 -14.77
CA VAL A 456 9.79 8.48 -13.81
C VAL A 456 10.84 8.93 -12.81
N PHE A 457 10.90 10.25 -12.60
CA PHE A 457 11.64 10.84 -11.49
C PHE A 457 10.66 11.49 -10.53
N GLY A 458 10.88 11.29 -9.25
CA GLY A 458 10.05 11.84 -8.20
C GLY A 458 10.85 12.41 -7.05
N LEU A 459 10.19 13.27 -6.30
CA LEU A 459 10.64 13.83 -5.04
C LEU A 459 9.47 13.84 -4.08
N THR A 460 9.47 12.91 -3.13
CA THR A 460 8.50 12.87 -2.04
C THR A 460 9.02 13.68 -0.86
N THR A 461 8.15 14.44 -0.23
CA THR A 461 8.39 15.07 1.06
C THR A 461 7.34 14.61 2.05
N THR A 462 7.79 14.18 3.24
CA THR A 462 6.91 13.77 4.33
C THR A 462 7.20 14.62 5.55
N VAL A 463 6.17 15.26 6.09
CA VAL A 463 6.23 16.00 7.35
C VAL A 463 5.29 15.34 8.34
N ARG A 464 5.83 14.97 9.50
CA ARG A 464 5.12 14.28 10.59
C ARG A 464 5.21 15.10 11.87
N TYR A 465 4.09 15.15 12.55
CA TYR A 465 3.99 15.70 13.88
C TYR A 465 3.40 14.67 14.86
#